data_a3d1104d5562534b2f695746db3d44ce
#
_entry.id   a3d1104d5562534b2f695746db3d44ce
#
_cell.length_a   1.000
_cell.length_b   1.000
_cell.length_c   1.000
_cell.angle_alpha   90.00
_cell.angle_beta   90.00
_cell.angle_gamma   90.00
#
_symmetry.space_group_name_H-M   'P 1'
#
loop_
_entity.id
_entity.type
_entity.pdbx_description
1 polymer ?
#
loop_
_entity_poly.entity_id
_entity_poly.type
_entity_poly.pdbx_seq_one_letter_code
_entity_poly.pdbx_strand_id
1 'polypeptide(L)'
;GDRLYSTSSKNYGASGYATTKYADGYAANGMFYSNGTGGESRRCFTIDNVKAGDKIVVYMVSSNAATSNLIFKYLGESGKQQDSKEFSNTAGKYEFIVKYDGQYKVYADSVAGKPCYNRVVRIPGVNVSGTIDLNGADIKDYKIVFKDEANDISYEAEVKNGSFNVVLAAGCDYTAALSGVTGYGFTSDTKVISTKTDDVISGKDGVILKVE
;
A
#
# COMPACT_ATOMS: atom_id res chain seq x y z
N GLY A 1 0.74 16.32 -8.72
CA GLY A 1 -0.07 15.99 -7.53
C GLY A 1 -1.19 15.03 -7.87
N ASP A 2 -1.82 14.51 -6.82
CA ASP A 2 -2.92 13.56 -6.95
C ASP A 2 -4.14 14.23 -7.57
N ARG A 3 -4.81 13.56 -8.46
CA ARG A 3 -5.92 14.15 -9.20
C ARG A 3 -6.99 13.12 -9.55
N LEU A 4 -8.20 13.62 -9.65
CA LEU A 4 -9.33 12.89 -10.20
C LEU A 4 -9.40 13.13 -11.70
N TYR A 5 -9.51 12.07 -12.46
CA TYR A 5 -9.69 12.12 -13.90
C TYR A 5 -11.12 11.74 -14.30
N SER A 6 -11.74 12.53 -15.16
CA SER A 6 -13.02 12.22 -15.78
C SER A 6 -13.10 12.75 -17.20
N THR A 7 -13.85 12.04 -18.05
CA THR A 7 -14.18 12.45 -19.40
C THR A 7 -15.43 13.34 -19.48
N SER A 8 -16.19 13.47 -18.36
CA SER A 8 -17.44 14.24 -18.32
C SER A 8 -17.79 14.62 -16.88
N SER A 9 -18.21 15.87 -16.68
CA SER A 9 -18.72 16.35 -15.39
C SER A 9 -20.02 15.64 -14.94
N LYS A 10 -20.77 15.05 -15.86
CA LYS A 10 -21.95 14.24 -15.56
C LYS A 10 -21.66 12.91 -14.92
N ASN A 11 -20.39 12.51 -14.87
CA ASN A 11 -19.95 11.27 -14.25
C ASN A 11 -19.82 11.36 -12.73
N TYR A 12 -20.03 12.53 -12.14
CA TYR A 12 -19.76 12.78 -10.73
C TYR A 12 -20.91 13.54 -10.07
N GLY A 13 -21.02 13.38 -8.77
CA GLY A 13 -21.96 14.10 -7.95
C GLY A 13 -21.73 13.84 -6.47
N ALA A 14 -22.47 14.55 -5.62
CA ALA A 14 -22.46 14.39 -4.18
C ALA A 14 -23.89 14.27 -3.68
N SER A 15 -24.27 13.10 -3.16
CA SER A 15 -25.55 12.86 -2.49
C SER A 15 -25.56 11.47 -1.85
N GLY A 16 -26.58 11.16 -1.04
CA GLY A 16 -26.75 9.83 -0.47
C GLY A 16 -25.76 9.52 0.65
N TYR A 17 -24.72 8.78 0.39
CA TYR A 17 -23.79 8.24 1.40
C TYR A 17 -22.77 9.25 1.97
N ALA A 18 -23.05 10.55 1.91
CA ALA A 18 -22.16 11.61 2.38
C ALA A 18 -21.84 11.53 3.89
N THR A 19 -22.71 10.90 4.70
CA THR A 19 -22.57 10.75 6.15
C THR A 19 -22.31 9.31 6.57
N THR A 20 -21.72 8.51 5.69
CA THR A 20 -21.42 7.10 5.96
C THR A 20 -20.45 6.96 7.14
N LYS A 21 -20.73 5.99 8.03
CA LYS A 21 -19.84 5.61 9.12
C LYS A 21 -19.13 4.29 8.80
N TYR A 22 -17.85 4.22 9.10
CA TYR A 22 -16.97 3.08 8.85
C TYR A 22 -16.63 2.36 10.15
N ALA A 23 -16.28 1.07 10.05
CA ALA A 23 -16.02 0.22 11.20
C ALA A 23 -14.81 0.67 12.06
N ASP A 24 -13.85 1.41 11.48
CA ASP A 24 -12.69 1.96 12.17
C ASP A 24 -12.98 3.31 12.88
N GLY A 25 -14.23 3.73 12.93
CA GLY A 25 -14.66 4.97 13.57
C GLY A 25 -14.63 6.20 12.66
N TYR A 26 -14.13 6.11 11.45
CA TYR A 26 -14.21 7.21 10.50
C TYR A 26 -15.67 7.52 10.15
N ALA A 27 -16.05 8.79 10.28
CA ALA A 27 -17.35 9.29 9.89
C ALA A 27 -17.18 10.27 8.71
N ALA A 28 -17.75 9.93 7.56
CA ALA A 28 -17.69 10.79 6.40
C ALA A 28 -18.55 12.04 6.58
N ASN A 29 -18.08 13.16 6.05
CA ASN A 29 -18.80 14.42 5.95
C ASN A 29 -18.94 14.90 4.51
N GLY A 30 -18.80 13.99 3.56
CA GLY A 30 -18.91 14.24 2.14
C GLY A 30 -18.70 12.96 1.35
N MET A 31 -19.03 13.03 0.09
CA MET A 31 -18.91 11.93 -0.83
C MET A 31 -18.70 12.42 -2.23
N PHE A 32 -18.03 11.60 -2.99
CA PHE A 32 -17.90 11.71 -4.42
C PHE A 32 -18.34 10.40 -5.05
N TYR A 33 -19.20 10.41 -6.05
CA TYR A 33 -19.56 9.20 -6.76
C TYR A 33 -19.19 9.26 -8.24
N SER A 34 -18.85 8.13 -8.82
CA SER A 34 -18.77 7.98 -10.26
C SER A 34 -20.04 7.33 -10.80
N ASN A 35 -20.50 7.80 -11.96
CA ASN A 35 -21.73 7.30 -12.58
C ASN A 35 -21.40 6.16 -13.55
N GLY A 36 -21.13 4.97 -13.01
CA GLY A 36 -20.86 3.74 -13.76
C GLY A 36 -19.40 3.28 -13.72
N THR A 37 -19.12 2.28 -14.52
CA THR A 37 -17.83 1.59 -14.60
C THR A 37 -16.66 2.53 -14.90
N GLY A 38 -15.62 2.44 -14.10
CA GLY A 38 -14.34 3.13 -14.27
C GLY A 38 -13.37 2.38 -15.19
N GLY A 39 -12.19 2.93 -15.32
CA GLY A 39 -11.10 2.38 -16.10
C GLY A 39 -9.92 3.36 -16.12
N GLU A 40 -8.80 2.95 -16.71
CA GLU A 40 -7.58 3.76 -16.72
C GLU A 40 -7.72 5.12 -17.42
N SER A 41 -8.64 5.23 -18.37
CA SER A 41 -8.87 6.44 -19.15
C SER A 41 -10.11 7.23 -18.72
N ARG A 42 -10.90 6.71 -17.76
CA ARG A 42 -12.14 7.37 -17.33
C ARG A 42 -12.55 6.97 -15.92
N ARG A 43 -13.19 7.90 -15.19
CA ARG A 43 -13.75 7.65 -13.85
C ARG A 43 -12.76 6.99 -12.90
N CYS A 44 -11.55 7.54 -12.85
CA CYS A 44 -10.47 7.04 -11.99
C CYS A 44 -9.86 8.18 -11.18
N PHE A 45 -9.28 7.82 -10.04
CA PHE A 45 -8.29 8.66 -9.37
C PHE A 45 -6.92 8.35 -9.96
N THR A 46 -6.16 9.39 -10.28
CA THR A 46 -4.75 9.28 -10.61
C THR A 46 -3.96 9.74 -9.40
N ILE A 47 -3.04 8.92 -8.94
CA ILE A 47 -2.18 9.20 -7.80
C ILE A 47 -0.75 9.23 -8.33
N ASP A 48 -0.16 10.42 -8.35
CA ASP A 48 1.16 10.66 -8.91
C ASP A 48 2.23 10.59 -7.82
N ASN A 49 3.46 10.26 -8.22
CA ASN A 49 4.66 10.31 -7.38
C ASN A 49 4.56 9.51 -6.08
N VAL A 50 3.80 8.42 -6.09
CA VAL A 50 3.80 7.50 -4.96
C VAL A 50 5.11 6.73 -4.89
N LYS A 51 5.50 6.36 -3.69
CA LYS A 51 6.72 5.63 -3.40
C LYS A 51 6.42 4.19 -3.00
N ALA A 52 7.31 3.28 -3.37
CA ALA A 52 7.26 1.94 -2.81
C ALA A 52 7.24 2.02 -1.28
N GLY A 53 6.34 1.26 -0.66
CA GLY A 53 6.08 1.36 0.77
C GLY A 53 4.95 2.33 1.15
N ASP A 54 4.49 3.22 0.27
CA ASP A 54 3.27 3.97 0.55
C ASP A 54 2.06 3.05 0.62
N LYS A 55 1.03 3.47 1.35
CA LYS A 55 -0.27 2.80 1.40
C LYS A 55 -1.36 3.74 0.90
N ILE A 56 -2.19 3.27 -0.01
CA ILE A 56 -3.38 3.98 -0.47
C ILE A 56 -4.60 3.36 0.19
N VAL A 57 -5.36 4.19 0.90
CA VAL A 57 -6.57 3.78 1.61
C VAL A 57 -7.78 4.44 0.98
N VAL A 58 -8.75 3.63 0.59
CA VAL A 58 -10.00 4.08 -0.04
C VAL A 58 -11.17 3.72 0.86
N TYR A 59 -11.92 4.71 1.29
CA TYR A 59 -13.19 4.55 2.00
C TYR A 59 -14.32 4.72 1.00
N MET A 60 -15.08 3.66 0.79
CA MET A 60 -16.14 3.68 -0.20
C MET A 60 -17.30 2.73 0.11
N VAL A 61 -18.39 2.94 -0.60
CA VAL A 61 -19.60 2.13 -0.57
C VAL A 61 -20.24 2.15 -1.96
N SER A 62 -20.97 1.10 -2.35
CA SER A 62 -21.79 1.11 -3.57
C SER A 62 -23.22 1.53 -3.27
N SER A 63 -23.88 2.17 -4.22
CA SER A 63 -25.34 2.40 -4.16
C SER A 63 -26.16 1.15 -4.48
N ASN A 64 -25.51 0.02 -4.79
CA ASN A 64 -26.16 -1.25 -5.15
C ASN A 64 -25.55 -2.39 -4.33
N ALA A 65 -26.36 -3.39 -3.98
CA ALA A 65 -25.95 -4.56 -3.23
C ALA A 65 -25.07 -5.54 -4.02
N ALA A 66 -25.08 -5.47 -5.35
CA ALA A 66 -24.21 -6.32 -6.17
C ALA A 66 -22.73 -5.95 -5.92
N THR A 67 -21.90 -6.98 -5.88
CA THR A 67 -20.45 -6.82 -5.72
C THR A 67 -19.82 -6.29 -7.00
N SER A 68 -18.76 -5.53 -6.82
CA SER A 68 -17.92 -4.95 -7.88
C SER A 68 -16.48 -4.90 -7.39
N ASN A 69 -15.52 -4.66 -8.28
CA ASN A 69 -14.11 -4.62 -7.93
C ASN A 69 -13.57 -3.19 -7.90
N LEU A 70 -12.84 -2.86 -6.85
CA LEU A 70 -11.99 -1.69 -6.76
C LEU A 70 -10.58 -2.09 -7.22
N ILE A 71 -10.13 -1.50 -8.31
CA ILE A 71 -8.85 -1.79 -8.94
C ILE A 71 -7.82 -0.74 -8.53
N PHE A 72 -6.64 -1.21 -8.15
CA PHE A 72 -5.45 -0.42 -7.93
C PHE A 72 -4.37 -0.88 -8.91
N LYS A 73 -3.96 0.00 -9.83
CA LYS A 73 -3.10 -0.38 -10.94
C LYS A 73 -1.92 0.57 -11.13
N TYR A 74 -0.73 -0.01 -11.23
CA TYR A 74 0.50 0.68 -11.62
C TYR A 74 0.51 1.03 -13.10
N LEU A 75 0.97 2.22 -13.46
CA LEU A 75 1.01 2.70 -14.84
C LEU A 75 2.40 2.66 -15.49
N GLY A 76 3.43 2.21 -14.78
CA GLY A 76 4.77 2.11 -15.34
C GLY A 76 4.90 0.98 -16.35
N GLU A 77 5.52 -0.12 -15.97
CA GLU A 77 5.59 -1.30 -16.84
C GLU A 77 4.31 -2.12 -16.75
N SER A 78 3.82 -2.55 -17.92
CA SER A 78 2.61 -3.39 -18.01
C SER A 78 2.75 -4.66 -17.16
N GLY A 79 1.73 -4.93 -16.35
CA GLY A 79 1.61 -6.16 -15.58
C GLY A 79 2.37 -6.21 -14.25
N LYS A 80 3.11 -5.15 -13.85
CA LYS A 80 3.85 -5.18 -12.58
C LYS A 80 2.98 -5.21 -11.35
N GLN A 81 1.99 -4.32 -11.22
CA GLN A 81 1.06 -4.35 -10.08
C GLN A 81 -0.35 -4.00 -10.52
N GLN A 82 -1.26 -4.94 -10.28
CA GLN A 82 -2.69 -4.70 -10.35
C GLN A 82 -3.36 -5.49 -9.22
N ASP A 83 -3.86 -4.78 -8.23
CA ASP A 83 -4.59 -5.37 -7.11
C ASP A 83 -6.08 -5.11 -7.27
N SER A 84 -6.90 -6.01 -6.74
CA SER A 84 -8.36 -5.93 -6.77
C SER A 84 -8.93 -6.21 -5.39
N LYS A 85 -9.90 -5.41 -4.97
CA LYS A 85 -10.69 -5.61 -3.75
C LYS A 85 -12.17 -5.56 -4.09
N GLU A 86 -12.91 -6.57 -3.66
CA GLU A 86 -14.35 -6.59 -3.82
C GLU A 86 -15.03 -5.59 -2.89
N PHE A 87 -16.03 -4.86 -3.38
CA PHE A 87 -16.85 -3.94 -2.61
C PHE A 87 -18.34 -4.09 -2.96
N SER A 88 -19.22 -3.66 -2.04
CA SER A 88 -20.67 -3.71 -2.20
C SER A 88 -21.32 -2.47 -1.57
N ASN A 89 -22.62 -2.56 -1.24
CA ASN A 89 -23.32 -1.52 -0.50
C ASN A 89 -23.02 -1.49 1.02
N THR A 90 -22.11 -2.33 1.49
CA THR A 90 -21.54 -2.22 2.83
C THR A 90 -20.36 -1.26 2.80
N ALA A 91 -20.35 -0.30 3.72
CA ALA A 91 -19.23 0.66 3.83
C ALA A 91 -17.92 -0.08 4.14
N GLY A 92 -16.93 0.08 3.28
CA GLY A 92 -15.66 -0.62 3.35
C GLY A 92 -14.45 0.30 3.29
N LYS A 93 -13.41 -0.09 4.02
CA LYS A 93 -12.07 0.49 3.96
C LYS A 93 -11.16 -0.47 3.22
N TYR A 94 -10.59 -0.02 2.11
CA TYR A 94 -9.76 -0.82 1.22
C TYR A 94 -8.35 -0.27 1.21
N GLU A 95 -7.37 -1.12 1.56
CA GLU A 95 -5.97 -0.75 1.64
C GLU A 95 -5.17 -1.41 0.52
N PHE A 96 -4.32 -0.62 -0.15
CA PHE A 96 -3.40 -1.08 -1.19
C PHE A 96 -2.00 -0.62 -0.83
N ILE A 97 -1.04 -1.53 -0.87
CA ILE A 97 0.37 -1.22 -0.63
C ILE A 97 1.06 -1.02 -1.97
N VAL A 98 1.80 0.07 -2.07
CA VAL A 98 2.55 0.46 -3.27
C VAL A 98 3.81 -0.38 -3.37
N LYS A 99 3.97 -1.12 -4.46
CA LYS A 99 5.15 -1.98 -4.73
C LYS A 99 6.26 -1.24 -5.49
N TYR A 100 5.89 -0.26 -6.32
CA TYR A 100 6.84 0.43 -7.21
C TYR A 100 6.64 1.94 -7.17
N ASP A 101 7.73 2.68 -7.27
CA ASP A 101 7.70 4.12 -7.44
C ASP A 101 6.98 4.51 -8.74
N GLY A 102 6.10 5.51 -8.70
CA GLY A 102 5.49 6.03 -9.91
C GLY A 102 4.05 6.48 -9.80
N GLN A 103 3.29 6.26 -10.88
CA GLN A 103 1.89 6.66 -11.00
C GLN A 103 0.98 5.45 -10.91
N TYR A 104 -0.13 5.62 -10.20
CA TYR A 104 -1.18 4.60 -10.04
C TYR A 104 -2.55 5.15 -10.40
N LYS A 105 -3.44 4.23 -10.76
CA LYS A 105 -4.88 4.48 -10.93
C LYS A 105 -5.67 3.69 -9.90
N VAL A 106 -6.73 4.34 -9.40
CA VAL A 106 -7.77 3.69 -8.59
C VAL A 106 -9.11 3.91 -9.27
N TYR A 107 -9.82 2.83 -9.54
CA TYR A 107 -11.15 2.89 -10.17
C TYR A 107 -12.00 1.67 -9.83
N ALA A 108 -13.32 1.85 -9.89
CA ALA A 108 -14.25 0.75 -9.74
C ALA A 108 -14.54 0.13 -11.11
N ASP A 109 -14.32 -1.17 -11.24
CA ASP A 109 -14.57 -1.96 -12.43
C ASP A 109 -15.92 -2.69 -12.35
N SER A 110 -16.56 -2.90 -13.50
CA SER A 110 -17.78 -3.71 -13.65
C SER A 110 -18.91 -3.35 -12.69
N VAL A 111 -19.24 -2.06 -12.56
CA VAL A 111 -20.13 -1.56 -11.52
C VAL A 111 -21.60 -1.72 -11.89
N ALA A 112 -22.35 -2.46 -11.08
CA ALA A 112 -23.82 -2.52 -11.17
C ALA A 112 -24.53 -1.29 -10.57
N GLY A 113 -23.83 -0.47 -9.77
CA GLY A 113 -24.32 0.73 -9.10
C GLY A 113 -23.37 1.92 -9.24
N LYS A 114 -23.52 2.90 -8.36
CA LYS A 114 -22.62 4.05 -8.28
C LYS A 114 -21.58 3.78 -7.19
N PRO A 115 -20.29 3.67 -7.50
CA PRO A 115 -19.25 3.67 -6.49
C PRO A 115 -19.17 5.05 -5.85
N CYS A 116 -19.31 5.09 -4.54
CA CYS A 116 -19.36 6.29 -3.72
C CYS A 116 -18.11 6.34 -2.87
N TYR A 117 -17.20 7.25 -3.16
CA TYR A 117 -15.94 7.44 -2.48
C TYR A 117 -16.09 8.53 -1.41
N ASN A 118 -15.89 8.18 -0.15
CA ASN A 118 -15.94 9.14 0.95
C ASN A 118 -14.56 9.72 1.26
N ARG A 119 -13.50 8.94 1.05
CA ARG A 119 -12.13 9.39 1.32
C ARG A 119 -11.13 8.55 0.53
N VAL A 120 -10.10 9.21 0.01
CA VAL A 120 -8.89 8.55 -0.51
C VAL A 120 -7.71 9.17 0.23
N VAL A 121 -6.87 8.33 0.84
CA VAL A 121 -5.73 8.76 1.67
C VAL A 121 -4.48 8.08 1.17
N ARG A 122 -3.39 8.82 1.09
CA ARG A 122 -2.04 8.30 0.96
C ARG A 122 -1.36 8.36 2.33
N ILE A 123 -0.87 7.23 2.80
CA ILE A 123 -0.07 7.09 4.01
C ILE A 123 1.37 6.81 3.55
N PRO A 124 2.33 7.68 3.87
CA PRO A 124 3.73 7.44 3.54
C PRO A 124 4.26 6.16 4.17
N GLY A 125 5.21 5.52 3.51
CA GLY A 125 5.95 4.41 4.08
C GLY A 125 6.83 4.84 5.25
N VAL A 126 7.18 3.89 6.10
CA VAL A 126 8.06 4.05 7.26
C VAL A 126 9.49 3.81 6.83
N ASN A 127 10.36 4.79 7.07
CA ASN A 127 11.79 4.62 6.86
C ASN A 127 12.38 3.77 8.00
N VAL A 128 13.01 2.66 7.66
CA VAL A 128 13.65 1.75 8.61
C VAL A 128 15.15 1.69 8.32
N SER A 129 15.97 2.01 9.30
CA SER A 129 17.43 1.98 9.20
C SER A 129 18.05 1.16 10.31
N GLY A 130 19.18 0.54 10.00
CA GLY A 130 19.86 -0.30 10.97
C GLY A 130 21.22 -0.79 10.53
N THR A 131 21.74 -1.70 11.33
CA THR A 131 23.06 -2.34 11.13
C THR A 131 22.93 -3.84 11.09
N ILE A 132 23.91 -4.49 10.48
CA ILE A 132 24.05 -5.93 10.45
C ILE A 132 25.19 -6.33 11.41
N ASP A 133 24.87 -7.16 12.38
CA ASP A 133 25.86 -7.86 13.17
C ASP A 133 26.14 -9.22 12.52
N LEU A 134 27.28 -9.33 11.87
CA LEU A 134 27.69 -10.56 11.18
C LEU A 134 28.01 -11.71 12.12
N ASN A 135 28.19 -11.45 13.42
CA ASN A 135 28.49 -12.47 14.43
C ASN A 135 29.68 -13.40 14.04
N GLY A 136 30.68 -12.81 13.37
CA GLY A 136 31.87 -13.54 12.89
C GLY A 136 31.71 -14.24 11.53
N ALA A 137 30.53 -14.17 10.87
CA ALA A 137 30.36 -14.72 9.53
C ALA A 137 31.16 -13.89 8.49
N ASP A 138 31.91 -14.57 7.61
CA ASP A 138 32.59 -13.93 6.47
C ASP A 138 31.69 -14.00 5.22
N ILE A 139 30.70 -13.14 5.18
CA ILE A 139 29.79 -13.00 4.03
C ILE A 139 29.95 -11.65 3.36
N LYS A 140 29.86 -11.62 2.03
CA LYS A 140 30.04 -10.43 1.19
C LYS A 140 28.96 -10.40 0.12
N ASP A 141 28.74 -9.22 -0.46
CA ASP A 141 27.85 -9.02 -1.62
C ASP A 141 26.42 -9.55 -1.40
N TYR A 142 25.87 -9.31 -0.21
CA TYR A 142 24.53 -9.69 0.15
C TYR A 142 23.59 -8.48 0.26
N LYS A 143 22.30 -8.76 0.12
CA LYS A 143 21.22 -7.82 0.36
C LYS A 143 20.30 -8.33 1.45
N ILE A 144 19.40 -7.48 1.91
CA ILE A 144 18.35 -7.87 2.83
C ILE A 144 17.02 -7.81 2.08
N VAL A 145 16.22 -8.86 2.19
CA VAL A 145 14.84 -8.89 1.73
C VAL A 145 13.93 -8.81 2.94
N PHE A 146 13.04 -7.83 2.97
CA PHE A 146 11.97 -7.67 3.96
C PHE A 146 10.68 -8.15 3.35
N LYS A 147 10.12 -9.26 3.84
CA LYS A 147 8.90 -9.87 3.30
C LYS A 147 7.74 -9.71 4.28
N ASP A 148 6.62 -9.18 3.80
CA ASP A 148 5.31 -9.23 4.44
C ASP A 148 4.51 -10.37 3.78
N GLU A 149 4.42 -11.50 4.47
CA GLU A 149 3.71 -12.69 3.97
C GLU A 149 2.18 -12.45 3.87
N ALA A 150 1.64 -11.62 4.75
CA ALA A 150 0.19 -11.35 4.78
C ALA A 150 -0.30 -10.58 3.55
N ASN A 151 0.55 -9.74 2.98
CA ASN A 151 0.24 -8.91 1.81
C ASN A 151 0.98 -9.36 0.54
N ASP A 152 1.78 -10.43 0.61
CA ASP A 152 2.65 -10.92 -0.47
C ASP A 152 3.51 -9.80 -1.08
N ILE A 153 4.22 -9.09 -0.23
CA ILE A 153 5.07 -7.96 -0.61
C ILE A 153 6.48 -8.16 -0.08
N SER A 154 7.46 -7.80 -0.91
CA SER A 154 8.86 -7.80 -0.54
C SER A 154 9.54 -6.49 -0.93
N TYR A 155 10.43 -6.03 -0.07
CA TYR A 155 11.31 -4.89 -0.32
C TYR A 155 12.76 -5.33 -0.14
N GLU A 156 13.63 -4.85 -1.02
CA GLU A 156 15.05 -5.16 -0.98
C GLU A 156 15.84 -3.96 -0.47
N ALA A 157 16.78 -4.18 0.42
CA ALA A 157 17.72 -3.18 0.90
C ALA A 157 19.15 -3.57 0.56
N GLU A 158 19.88 -2.63 -0.04
CA GLU A 158 21.33 -2.71 -0.18
C GLU A 158 22.00 -2.51 1.18
N VAL A 159 23.06 -3.27 1.43
CA VAL A 159 23.90 -3.12 2.62
C VAL A 159 25.17 -2.38 2.24
N LYS A 160 25.45 -1.27 2.93
CA LYS A 160 26.67 -0.47 2.73
C LYS A 160 27.36 -0.27 4.06
N ASN A 161 28.61 -0.73 4.15
CA ASN A 161 29.42 -0.62 5.39
C ASN A 161 28.69 -1.19 6.63
N GLY A 162 28.03 -2.33 6.46
CA GLY A 162 27.27 -2.97 7.54
C GLY A 162 25.96 -2.27 7.94
N SER A 163 25.52 -1.27 7.19
CA SER A 163 24.29 -0.53 7.45
C SER A 163 23.31 -0.66 6.29
N PHE A 164 22.01 -0.57 6.60
CA PHE A 164 20.94 -0.58 5.61
C PHE A 164 19.94 0.53 5.87
N ASN A 165 19.18 0.86 4.81
CA ASN A 165 18.01 1.74 4.88
C ASN A 165 16.97 1.21 3.89
N VAL A 166 15.70 1.17 4.31
CA VAL A 166 14.58 0.72 3.49
C VAL A 166 13.31 1.47 3.88
N VAL A 167 12.41 1.68 2.92
CA VAL A 167 11.07 2.19 3.19
C VAL A 167 10.10 1.01 3.16
N LEU A 168 9.42 0.77 4.28
CA LEU A 168 8.45 -0.30 4.46
C LEU A 168 7.03 0.28 4.61
N ALA A 169 6.01 -0.46 4.21
CA ALA A 169 4.64 0.00 4.40
C ALA A 169 4.27 0.07 5.89
N ALA A 170 3.54 1.10 6.26
CA ALA A 170 3.07 1.30 7.63
C ALA A 170 2.03 0.26 8.04
N GLY A 171 2.05 -0.16 9.29
CA GLY A 171 1.07 -1.08 9.88
C GLY A 171 1.25 -2.54 9.47
N CYS A 172 2.45 -2.96 9.11
CA CYS A 172 2.79 -4.31 8.65
C CYS A 172 3.89 -4.94 9.52
N ASP A 173 3.97 -6.27 9.48
CA ASP A 173 5.09 -7.03 10.01
C ASP A 173 5.90 -7.62 8.87
N TYR A 174 7.21 -7.51 8.97
CA TYR A 174 8.15 -7.99 7.97
C TYR A 174 9.10 -9.01 8.57
N THR A 175 9.40 -10.05 7.81
CA THR A 175 10.52 -10.95 8.11
C THR A 175 11.69 -10.57 7.22
N ALA A 176 12.83 -10.25 7.85
CA ALA A 176 14.09 -9.99 7.16
C ALA A 176 14.80 -11.31 6.85
N ALA A 177 15.36 -11.41 5.65
CA ALA A 177 16.18 -12.53 5.21
C ALA A 177 17.38 -12.04 4.40
N LEU A 178 18.46 -12.79 4.45
CA LEU A 178 19.63 -12.56 3.59
C LEU A 178 19.32 -13.04 2.15
N SER A 179 19.77 -12.29 1.17
CA SER A 179 19.72 -12.63 -0.25
C SER A 179 21.14 -12.55 -0.84
N GLY A 180 21.46 -13.48 -1.73
CA GLY A 180 22.78 -13.58 -2.35
C GLY A 180 23.78 -14.49 -1.61
N VAL A 181 23.41 -15.04 -0.45
CA VAL A 181 24.22 -15.97 0.33
C VAL A 181 23.42 -17.21 0.72
N THR A 182 24.11 -18.32 0.96
CA THR A 182 23.52 -19.59 1.41
C THR A 182 24.12 -20.04 2.73
N GLY A 183 23.32 -20.72 3.56
CA GLY A 183 23.77 -21.27 4.84
C GLY A 183 23.81 -20.26 5.99
N TYR A 184 23.33 -19.05 5.77
CA TYR A 184 23.20 -18.00 6.78
C TYR A 184 21.78 -17.44 6.82
N GLY A 185 21.35 -17.02 8.01
CA GLY A 185 20.07 -16.36 8.23
C GLY A 185 20.18 -15.28 9.30
N PHE A 186 19.07 -14.63 9.63
CA PHE A 186 19.00 -13.77 10.81
C PHE A 186 18.39 -14.52 11.97
N THR A 187 18.88 -14.28 13.17
CA THR A 187 18.39 -14.89 14.41
C THR A 187 16.90 -14.60 14.60
N SER A 188 16.18 -15.52 15.22
CA SER A 188 14.72 -15.45 15.38
C SER A 188 14.23 -14.22 16.16
N ASP A 189 15.06 -13.67 17.05
CA ASP A 189 14.79 -12.49 17.86
C ASP A 189 15.04 -11.16 17.13
N THR A 190 15.81 -11.16 16.03
CA THR A 190 16.15 -9.94 15.29
C THR A 190 15.49 -9.83 13.92
N LYS A 191 15.06 -10.94 13.31
CA LYS A 191 14.54 -10.97 11.93
C LYS A 191 13.16 -10.35 11.73
N VAL A 192 12.37 -10.15 12.78
CA VAL A 192 11.02 -9.59 12.66
C VAL A 192 11.03 -8.10 12.93
N ILE A 193 10.55 -7.34 11.95
CA ILE A 193 10.43 -5.88 12.01
C ILE A 193 8.96 -5.50 11.89
N SER A 194 8.42 -4.83 12.90
CA SER A 194 7.05 -4.32 12.88
C SER A 194 7.01 -2.81 12.61
N THR A 195 6.16 -2.41 11.69
CA THR A 195 5.81 -1.01 11.41
C THR A 195 4.42 -0.65 11.96
N LYS A 196 3.87 -1.47 12.85
CA LYS A 196 2.52 -1.33 13.44
C LYS A 196 2.45 -0.34 14.62
N THR A 197 3.59 0.09 15.15
CA THR A 197 3.63 1.03 16.26
C THR A 197 3.25 2.44 15.82
N ASP A 198 2.73 3.25 16.74
CA ASP A 198 1.96 4.47 16.55
C ASP A 198 2.61 5.60 15.73
N ASP A 199 3.86 5.48 15.37
CA ASP A 199 4.58 6.49 14.60
C ASP A 199 4.59 6.17 13.10
N VAL A 200 3.44 6.33 12.48
CA VAL A 200 3.26 6.22 11.01
C VAL A 200 4.10 7.24 10.24
N ILE A 201 4.72 8.20 10.91
CA ILE A 201 5.51 9.31 10.32
C ILE A 201 6.95 9.34 10.82
N SER A 202 7.25 8.80 12.00
CA SER A 202 8.62 8.70 12.50
C SER A 202 9.28 7.43 11.98
N GLY A 203 10.41 7.56 11.36
CA GLY A 203 11.23 6.41 10.95
C GLY A 203 11.57 5.49 12.11
N LYS A 204 11.87 4.25 11.84
CA LYS A 204 12.38 3.27 12.80
C LYS A 204 13.89 3.16 12.64
N ASP A 205 14.63 3.76 13.56
CA ASP A 205 16.09 3.76 13.57
C ASP A 205 16.68 2.74 14.54
N GLY A 206 17.93 2.37 14.29
CA GLY A 206 18.73 1.55 15.22
C GLY A 206 18.33 0.08 15.25
N VAL A 207 17.73 -0.44 14.19
CA VAL A 207 17.46 -1.87 14.05
C VAL A 207 18.78 -2.63 13.93
N ILE A 208 18.94 -3.70 14.69
CA ILE A 208 20.10 -4.60 14.58
C ILE A 208 19.61 -5.95 14.09
N LEU A 209 20.11 -6.41 12.93
CA LEU A 209 19.87 -7.73 12.40
C LEU A 209 21.13 -8.58 12.65
N LYS A 210 20.98 -9.66 13.42
CA LYS A 210 22.10 -10.52 13.79
C LYS A 210 22.11 -11.80 12.96
N VAL A 211 23.26 -12.11 12.37
CA VAL A 211 23.47 -13.32 11.53
C VAL A 211 23.72 -14.55 12.42
N GLU A 212 23.12 -15.69 12.03
CA GLU A 212 23.37 -17.03 12.57
C GLU A 212 23.70 -18.05 11.47
#